data_6ddba1e53702edb69f2b43f4b384b0eb
#
_entry.id   6ddba1e53702edb69f2b43f4b384b0eb
#
_cell.length_a   1.000
_cell.length_b   1.000
_cell.length_c   1.000
_cell.angle_alpha   90.00
_cell.angle_beta   90.00
_cell.angle_gamma   90.00
#
_symmetry.space_group_name_H-M   'P 1'
#
loop_
_entity.id
_entity.type
_entity.pdbx_description
1 polymer ?
#
loop_
_entity_poly.entity_id
_entity_poly.type
_entity_poly.pdbx_seq_one_letter_code
_entity_poly.pdbx_strand_id
1 'polypeptide(L)'
;LAWSRGLGDVYKRQIINIVRSSGSNNESRKIIITGGDTNRWEVIFQIPNDLINSDPNLIATFHYYQPMSFTSSMQENNNNFNLSQNAKNQITQRFSQINSWSTTNNIPVYLGEFGADNENGINYWNGGSNGAFGGPNPADRIEYHRHIAEQAISNNFSFSAWCAGNKS
;
A
#
# COMPACT_ATOMS: atom_id res chain seq x y z
N LEU A 1 -22.10 -0.80 -5.46
CA LEU A 1 -20.67 -0.41 -5.30
C LEU A 1 -20.38 1.05 -5.69
N ALA A 2 -21.11 1.67 -6.63
CA ALA A 2 -20.89 3.09 -6.99
C ALA A 2 -21.34 4.07 -5.88
N TRP A 3 -22.38 3.74 -5.14
CA TRP A 3 -22.90 4.56 -4.05
C TRP A 3 -21.93 4.69 -2.86
N SER A 4 -21.24 3.60 -2.50
CA SER A 4 -20.28 3.64 -1.39
C SER A 4 -19.02 4.45 -1.73
N ARG A 5 -18.61 4.51 -3.00
CA ARG A 5 -17.48 5.33 -3.45
C ARG A 5 -17.80 6.81 -3.39
N GLY A 6 -18.95 7.24 -3.86
CA GLY A 6 -19.36 8.64 -3.83
C GLY A 6 -19.42 9.20 -2.40
N LEU A 7 -19.91 8.43 -1.42
CA LEU A 7 -19.90 8.82 -0.02
C LEU A 7 -18.48 8.95 0.53
N GLY A 8 -17.59 8.02 0.21
CA GLY A 8 -16.18 8.08 0.64
C GLY A 8 -15.47 9.35 0.16
N ASP A 9 -15.72 9.77 -1.07
CA ASP A 9 -15.12 10.97 -1.63
C ASP A 9 -15.72 12.25 -1.03
N VAL A 10 -17.01 12.26 -0.70
CA VAL A 10 -17.64 13.35 0.05
C VAL A 10 -17.00 13.53 1.43
N TYR A 11 -16.80 12.44 2.18
CA TYR A 11 -16.13 12.49 3.48
C TYR A 11 -14.68 12.95 3.38
N LYS A 12 -13.92 12.50 2.39
CA LYS A 12 -12.55 12.97 2.17
C LYS A 12 -12.50 14.49 1.98
N ARG A 13 -13.39 15.05 1.14
CA ARG A 13 -13.49 16.50 0.93
C ARG A 13 -13.85 17.26 2.20
N GLN A 14 -14.80 16.74 2.98
CA GLN A 14 -15.18 17.34 4.26
C GLN A 14 -14.01 17.38 5.23
N ILE A 15 -13.27 16.27 5.37
CA ILE A 15 -12.09 16.19 6.25
C ILE A 15 -11.01 17.17 5.80
N ILE A 16 -10.70 17.22 4.51
CA ILE A 16 -9.73 18.17 3.95
C ILE A 16 -10.15 19.60 4.29
N ASN A 17 -11.40 19.97 4.05
CA ASN A 17 -11.91 21.30 4.35
C ASN A 17 -11.83 21.66 5.85
N ILE A 18 -12.18 20.72 6.73
CA ILE A 18 -12.05 20.90 8.18
C ILE A 18 -10.60 21.14 8.58
N VAL A 19 -9.67 20.34 8.06
CA VAL A 19 -8.24 20.52 8.33
C VAL A 19 -7.77 21.89 7.85
N ARG A 20 -8.10 22.27 6.61
CA ARG A 20 -7.67 23.57 6.03
C ARG A 20 -8.24 24.76 6.80
N SER A 21 -9.48 24.68 7.25
CA SER A 21 -10.14 25.75 8.01
C SER A 21 -9.76 25.81 9.49
N SER A 22 -9.04 24.83 10.02
CA SER A 22 -8.66 24.81 11.44
C SER A 22 -7.49 25.75 11.79
N GLY A 23 -6.94 26.43 10.80
CA GLY A 23 -5.93 27.47 10.96
C GLY A 23 -4.51 26.95 11.27
N SER A 24 -3.60 27.89 11.57
CA SER A 24 -2.21 27.61 11.84
C SER A 24 -1.51 26.88 10.63
N ASN A 25 -0.63 25.95 10.88
CA ASN A 25 0.09 25.19 9.83
C ASN A 25 -0.81 24.19 9.07
N ASN A 26 -2.09 24.10 9.39
CA ASN A 26 -3.00 23.16 8.75
C ASN A 26 -3.43 23.61 7.33
N GLU A 27 -3.30 24.89 7.02
CA GLU A 27 -3.53 25.40 5.66
C GLU A 27 -2.62 24.76 4.61
N SER A 28 -1.38 24.40 4.98
CA SER A 28 -0.39 23.80 4.08
C SER A 28 0.08 22.40 4.51
N ARG A 29 -0.52 21.83 5.57
CA ARG A 29 -0.17 20.48 6.06
C ARG A 29 -0.40 19.45 4.96
N LYS A 30 0.57 18.55 4.74
CA LYS A 30 0.38 17.42 3.83
C LYS A 30 -0.70 16.48 4.37
N ILE A 31 -1.65 16.10 3.51
CA ILE A 31 -2.72 15.16 3.83
C ILE A 31 -2.58 13.96 2.92
N ILE A 32 -2.53 12.77 3.51
CA ILE A 32 -2.47 11.51 2.77
C ILE A 32 -3.90 11.05 2.49
N ILE A 33 -4.19 10.76 1.23
CA ILE A 33 -5.50 10.28 0.77
C ILE A 33 -5.38 8.91 0.10
N THR A 34 -6.46 8.14 0.17
CA THR A 34 -6.55 6.80 -0.40
C THR A 34 -7.68 6.71 -1.42
N GLY A 35 -7.56 5.77 -2.36
CA GLY A 35 -8.66 5.38 -3.25
C GLY A 35 -9.79 4.60 -2.56
N GLY A 36 -9.55 4.06 -1.36
CA GLY A 36 -10.50 3.24 -0.61
C GLY A 36 -10.09 1.77 -0.54
N ASP A 37 -11.03 0.88 -0.21
CA ASP A 37 -10.91 -0.59 -0.25
C ASP A 37 -9.55 -1.14 0.25
N THR A 38 -9.29 -1.00 1.55
CA THR A 38 -8.07 -1.49 2.22
C THR A 38 -6.74 -0.99 1.63
N ASN A 39 -6.78 0.10 0.88
CA ASN A 39 -5.61 0.72 0.23
C ASN A 39 -4.84 -0.18 -0.75
N ARG A 40 -5.42 -1.24 -1.29
CA ARG A 40 -4.76 -2.06 -2.30
C ARG A 40 -4.25 -1.19 -3.46
N TRP A 41 -3.13 -1.59 -4.05
CA TRP A 41 -2.44 -0.79 -5.05
C TRP A 41 -3.33 -0.35 -6.24
N GLU A 42 -4.33 -1.18 -6.62
CA GLU A 42 -5.24 -0.90 -7.73
C GLU A 42 -6.17 0.29 -7.47
N VAL A 43 -6.49 0.56 -6.20
CA VAL A 43 -7.46 1.60 -5.87
C VAL A 43 -6.87 3.01 -5.92
N ILE A 44 -5.56 3.16 -6.01
CA ILE A 44 -4.94 4.48 -6.19
C ILE A 44 -5.44 5.16 -7.47
N PHE A 45 -5.68 4.38 -8.53
CA PHE A 45 -6.21 4.87 -9.82
C PHE A 45 -7.66 5.33 -9.75
N GLN A 46 -8.34 5.10 -8.63
CA GLN A 46 -9.73 5.47 -8.41
C GLN A 46 -9.88 6.79 -7.65
N ILE A 47 -8.77 7.42 -7.23
CA ILE A 47 -8.83 8.75 -6.61
C ILE A 47 -9.30 9.74 -7.68
N PRO A 48 -10.41 10.48 -7.44
CA PRO A 48 -10.96 11.39 -8.45
C PRO A 48 -10.00 12.54 -8.76
N ASN A 49 -9.83 12.86 -10.04
CA ASN A 49 -8.94 13.93 -10.48
C ASN A 49 -9.35 15.29 -9.92
N ASP A 50 -10.64 15.55 -9.78
CA ASP A 50 -11.15 16.78 -9.18
C ASP A 50 -10.85 16.88 -7.68
N LEU A 51 -10.72 15.75 -6.96
CA LEU A 51 -10.22 15.72 -5.59
C LEU A 51 -8.71 16.03 -5.55
N ILE A 52 -7.93 15.40 -6.43
CA ILE A 52 -6.48 15.65 -6.52
C ILE A 52 -6.22 17.13 -6.80
N ASN A 53 -6.94 17.70 -7.77
CA ASN A 53 -6.77 19.09 -8.18
C ASN A 53 -7.33 20.12 -7.17
N SER A 54 -8.08 19.68 -6.17
CA SER A 54 -8.68 20.58 -5.17
C SER A 54 -7.68 21.11 -4.14
N ASP A 55 -6.52 20.43 -3.98
CA ASP A 55 -5.56 20.79 -2.94
C ASP A 55 -4.14 20.33 -3.32
N PRO A 56 -3.17 21.24 -3.48
CA PRO A 56 -1.79 20.91 -3.89
C PRO A 56 -0.97 20.24 -2.79
N ASN A 57 -1.51 20.09 -1.59
CA ASN A 57 -0.84 19.46 -0.45
C ASN A 57 -1.35 18.04 -0.17
N LEU A 58 -1.96 17.39 -1.16
CA LEU A 58 -2.34 15.98 -1.05
C LEU A 58 -1.20 15.05 -1.44
N ILE A 59 -1.19 13.88 -0.83
CA ILE A 59 -0.30 12.75 -1.14
C ILE A 59 -1.20 11.52 -1.31
N ALA A 60 -1.07 10.81 -2.43
CA ALA A 60 -1.81 9.57 -2.63
C ALA A 60 -1.10 8.40 -1.94
N THR A 61 -1.86 7.46 -1.36
CA THR A 61 -1.27 6.28 -0.73
C THR A 61 -1.84 4.98 -1.27
N PHE A 62 -1.02 3.93 -1.21
CA PHE A 62 -1.40 2.54 -1.47
C PHE A 62 -0.65 1.58 -0.56
N HIS A 63 -1.17 0.36 -0.41
CA HIS A 63 -0.50 -0.76 0.26
C HIS A 63 -0.15 -1.83 -0.77
N TYR A 64 0.93 -2.56 -0.53
CA TYR A 64 1.40 -3.57 -1.47
C TYR A 64 1.81 -4.87 -0.78
N TYR A 65 1.01 -5.92 -0.99
CA TYR A 65 1.23 -7.25 -0.42
C TYR A 65 1.23 -8.35 -1.49
N GLN A 66 1.40 -7.99 -2.78
CA GLN A 66 1.39 -8.97 -3.86
C GLN A 66 2.79 -9.55 -4.14
N PRO A 67 2.86 -10.85 -4.49
CA PRO A 67 1.75 -11.79 -4.55
C PRO A 67 1.35 -12.33 -3.18
N MET A 68 0.05 -12.34 -2.87
CA MET A 68 -0.46 -12.82 -1.57
C MET A 68 -0.06 -14.26 -1.25
N SER A 69 0.12 -15.11 -2.27
CA SER A 69 0.61 -16.48 -2.12
C SER A 69 2.05 -16.56 -1.56
N PHE A 70 2.81 -15.48 -1.66
CA PHE A 70 4.14 -15.35 -1.08
C PHE A 70 4.11 -14.63 0.27
N THR A 71 3.38 -13.52 0.35
CA THR A 71 3.47 -12.61 1.49
C THR A 71 2.62 -13.02 2.69
N SER A 72 1.60 -13.88 2.49
CA SER A 72 0.62 -14.19 3.52
C SER A 72 0.47 -15.69 3.74
N SER A 73 0.49 -16.09 4.99
CA SER A 73 0.20 -17.45 5.45
C SER A 73 -1.29 -17.74 5.65
N MET A 74 -2.18 -16.85 5.18
CA MET A 74 -3.63 -17.02 5.35
C MET A 74 -4.27 -18.09 4.45
N GLN A 75 -3.59 -18.55 3.39
CA GLN A 75 -4.20 -19.40 2.36
C GLN A 75 -3.64 -20.82 2.37
N GLU A 76 -4.50 -21.81 2.63
CA GLU A 76 -4.15 -23.20 2.75
C GLU A 76 -3.59 -23.84 1.46
N ASN A 77 -4.07 -23.45 0.30
CA ASN A 77 -3.86 -24.20 -0.95
C ASN A 77 -3.09 -23.48 -2.06
N ASN A 78 -2.59 -22.27 -1.81
CA ASN A 78 -1.91 -21.48 -2.83
C ASN A 78 -0.61 -20.83 -2.33
N ASN A 79 -0.02 -21.37 -1.29
CA ASN A 79 1.21 -20.81 -0.74
C ASN A 79 2.39 -21.19 -1.65
N ASN A 80 2.96 -20.19 -2.28
CA ASN A 80 4.23 -20.30 -2.98
C ASN A 80 5.20 -19.31 -2.36
N PHE A 81 5.89 -19.77 -1.33
CA PHE A 81 6.83 -18.95 -0.56
C PHE A 81 8.19 -18.75 -1.25
N ASN A 82 8.32 -19.10 -2.53
CA ASN A 82 9.49 -18.79 -3.34
C ASN A 82 9.25 -17.49 -4.10
N LEU A 83 10.16 -16.53 -3.96
CA LEU A 83 10.09 -15.27 -4.68
C LEU A 83 10.56 -15.46 -6.14
N SER A 84 9.63 -15.72 -7.03
CA SER A 84 9.94 -15.94 -8.44
C SER A 84 10.37 -14.65 -9.16
N GLN A 85 11.16 -14.79 -10.23
CA GLN A 85 11.48 -13.66 -11.11
C GLN A 85 10.23 -13.02 -11.71
N ASN A 86 9.21 -13.83 -12.04
CA ASN A 86 7.94 -13.32 -12.54
C ASN A 86 7.22 -12.43 -11.51
N ALA A 87 7.24 -12.81 -10.23
CA ALA A 87 6.70 -11.97 -9.16
C ALA A 87 7.43 -10.61 -9.07
N LYS A 88 8.76 -10.62 -9.14
CA LYS A 88 9.57 -9.39 -9.15
C LYS A 88 9.25 -8.51 -10.38
N ASN A 89 9.12 -9.10 -11.56
CA ASN A 89 8.74 -8.36 -12.77
C ASN A 89 7.35 -7.71 -12.64
N GLN A 90 6.38 -8.40 -12.05
CA GLN A 90 5.06 -7.85 -11.81
C GLN A 90 5.09 -6.68 -10.82
N ILE A 91 5.89 -6.77 -9.75
CA ILE A 91 6.10 -5.67 -8.80
C ILE A 91 6.63 -4.44 -9.56
N THR A 92 7.72 -4.60 -10.32
CA THR A 92 8.33 -3.54 -11.11
C THR A 92 7.32 -2.88 -12.06
N GLN A 93 6.53 -3.68 -12.79
CA GLN A 93 5.51 -3.17 -13.70
C GLN A 93 4.44 -2.34 -12.99
N ARG A 94 3.93 -2.82 -11.86
CA ARG A 94 2.88 -2.13 -11.10
C ARG A 94 3.37 -0.81 -10.52
N PHE A 95 4.58 -0.79 -9.98
CA PHE A 95 5.19 0.45 -9.47
C PHE A 95 5.39 1.48 -10.60
N SER A 96 5.83 1.05 -11.77
CA SER A 96 5.92 1.90 -12.96
C SER A 96 4.55 2.45 -13.39
N GLN A 97 3.48 1.66 -13.33
CA GLN A 97 2.12 2.11 -13.62
C GLN A 97 1.65 3.19 -12.63
N ILE A 98 1.91 2.98 -11.33
CA ILE A 98 1.59 3.96 -10.30
C ILE A 98 2.38 5.25 -10.50
N ASN A 99 3.67 5.16 -10.85
CA ASN A 99 4.50 6.33 -11.13
C ASN A 99 4.00 7.12 -12.35
N SER A 100 3.61 6.42 -13.41
CA SER A 100 3.02 7.07 -14.59
C SER A 100 1.74 7.82 -14.23
N TRP A 101 0.88 7.21 -13.42
CA TRP A 101 -0.34 7.84 -12.92
C TRP A 101 -0.02 9.05 -12.01
N SER A 102 0.91 8.91 -11.08
CA SER A 102 1.39 9.97 -10.18
C SER A 102 1.87 11.18 -10.97
N THR A 103 2.71 10.95 -11.98
CA THR A 103 3.25 12.00 -12.85
C THR A 103 2.15 12.68 -13.65
N THR A 104 1.22 11.92 -14.23
CA THR A 104 0.10 12.46 -15.02
C THR A 104 -0.82 13.33 -14.17
N ASN A 105 -1.03 12.98 -12.92
CA ASN A 105 -1.90 13.71 -12.00
C ASN A 105 -1.17 14.72 -11.12
N ASN A 106 0.15 14.84 -11.25
CA ASN A 106 1.01 15.74 -10.48
C ASN A 106 0.78 15.58 -8.96
N ILE A 107 0.69 14.34 -8.47
CA ILE A 107 0.47 14.02 -7.06
C ILE A 107 1.58 13.11 -6.52
N PRO A 108 2.26 13.47 -5.40
CA PRO A 108 3.22 12.57 -4.76
C PRO A 108 2.56 11.29 -4.26
N VAL A 109 3.33 10.20 -4.23
CA VAL A 109 2.86 8.89 -3.78
C VAL A 109 3.63 8.40 -2.56
N TYR A 110 2.90 7.78 -1.64
CA TYR A 110 3.39 7.14 -0.45
C TYR A 110 2.96 5.67 -0.41
N LEU A 111 3.91 4.75 -0.42
CA LEU A 111 3.66 3.34 -0.13
C LEU A 111 3.51 3.17 1.37
N GLY A 112 2.26 3.16 1.85
CA GLY A 112 1.93 3.19 3.27
C GLY A 112 2.26 1.91 4.02
N GLU A 113 2.15 0.76 3.33
CA GLU A 113 2.44 -0.56 3.89
C GLU A 113 2.94 -1.52 2.84
N PHE A 114 3.91 -2.34 3.21
CA PHE A 114 4.30 -3.57 2.52
C PHE A 114 5.00 -4.50 3.49
N GLY A 115 4.97 -5.79 3.22
CA GLY A 115 5.62 -6.78 4.07
C GLY A 115 5.29 -8.21 3.65
N ALA A 116 5.88 -9.16 4.35
CA ALA A 116 5.60 -10.58 4.22
C ALA A 116 5.72 -11.26 5.58
N ASP A 117 4.91 -12.29 5.81
CA ASP A 117 4.96 -13.12 7.01
C ASP A 117 6.34 -13.76 7.17
N ASN A 118 6.67 -14.18 8.38
CA ASN A 118 7.90 -14.94 8.65
C ASN A 118 7.74 -16.42 8.23
N GLU A 119 8.82 -17.18 8.26
CA GLU A 119 8.85 -18.59 7.86
C GLU A 119 7.93 -19.52 8.69
N ASN A 120 7.59 -19.12 9.92
CA ASN A 120 6.64 -19.84 10.76
C ASN A 120 5.19 -19.45 10.47
N GLY A 121 4.98 -18.41 9.68
CA GLY A 121 3.68 -17.83 9.39
C GLY A 121 3.03 -17.15 10.59
N ILE A 122 1.85 -16.60 10.35
CA ILE A 122 1.03 -15.96 11.39
C ILE A 122 -0.32 -16.66 11.44
N ASN A 123 -0.77 -17.02 12.64
CA ASN A 123 -2.13 -17.42 12.85
C ASN A 123 -3.01 -16.19 13.05
N TYR A 124 -3.63 -15.73 11.98
CA TYR A 124 -4.46 -14.51 11.98
C TYR A 124 -5.74 -14.63 12.84
N TRP A 125 -6.15 -15.86 13.18
CA TRP A 125 -7.34 -16.08 13.98
C TRP A 125 -7.11 -15.85 15.48
N ASN A 126 -5.92 -16.18 15.98
CA ASN A 126 -5.58 -16.04 17.40
C ASN A 126 -4.38 -15.14 17.66
N GLY A 127 -3.81 -14.54 16.61
CA GLY A 127 -2.65 -13.65 16.70
C GLY A 127 -1.37 -14.34 17.14
N GLY A 128 -1.30 -15.68 17.03
CA GLY A 128 -0.09 -16.46 17.34
C GLY A 128 0.98 -16.30 16.27
N SER A 129 2.25 -16.56 16.65
CA SER A 129 3.42 -16.48 15.76
C SER A 129 3.59 -17.71 14.85
N ASN A 130 2.77 -18.75 15.02
CA ASN A 130 2.83 -19.97 14.23
C ASN A 130 1.56 -20.09 13.40
N GLY A 131 1.65 -19.77 12.11
CA GLY A 131 0.59 -19.99 11.14
C GLY A 131 0.54 -21.45 10.70
N ALA A 132 -0.67 -21.96 10.42
CA ALA A 132 -0.86 -23.34 9.99
C ALA A 132 -0.17 -23.65 8.63
N PHE A 133 0.14 -22.61 7.85
CA PHE A 133 0.56 -22.76 6.46
C PHE A 133 2.00 -22.28 6.18
N GLY A 134 2.73 -21.89 7.23
CA GLY A 134 4.10 -21.40 7.12
C GLY A 134 4.22 -20.00 6.47
N GLY A 135 5.40 -19.66 6.03
CA GLY A 135 5.70 -18.37 5.39
C GLY A 135 6.99 -18.45 4.55
N PRO A 136 7.37 -17.37 3.88
CA PRO A 136 8.58 -17.33 3.09
C PRO A 136 9.82 -17.50 3.98
N ASN A 137 10.84 -18.18 3.42
CA ASN A 137 12.12 -18.30 4.11
C ASN A 137 12.79 -16.93 4.29
N PRO A 138 13.72 -16.78 5.25
CA PRO A 138 14.33 -15.48 5.55
C PRO A 138 15.04 -14.83 4.34
N ALA A 139 15.67 -15.60 3.47
CA ALA A 139 16.41 -15.06 2.33
C ALA A 139 15.44 -14.46 1.29
N ASP A 140 14.38 -15.17 0.93
CA ASP A 140 13.36 -14.68 0.00
C ASP A 140 12.56 -13.52 0.59
N ARG A 141 12.30 -13.55 1.92
CA ARG A 141 11.65 -12.44 2.62
C ARG A 141 12.49 -11.16 2.58
N ILE A 142 13.79 -11.25 2.84
CA ILE A 142 14.73 -10.13 2.73
C ILE A 142 14.75 -9.60 1.29
N GLU A 143 14.86 -10.49 0.31
CA GLU A 143 14.87 -10.13 -1.11
C GLU A 143 13.58 -9.43 -1.54
N TYR A 144 12.41 -9.87 -1.06
CA TYR A 144 11.13 -9.21 -1.32
C TYR A 144 11.13 -7.77 -0.79
N HIS A 145 11.51 -7.59 0.49
CA HIS A 145 11.55 -6.25 1.09
C HIS A 145 12.55 -5.33 0.38
N ARG A 146 13.73 -5.87 0.03
CA ARG A 146 14.74 -5.14 -0.73
C ARG A 146 14.20 -4.71 -2.10
N HIS A 147 13.59 -5.62 -2.84
CA HIS A 147 13.05 -5.34 -4.18
C HIS A 147 11.93 -4.29 -4.13
N ILE A 148 10.99 -4.40 -3.17
CA ILE A 148 9.95 -3.38 -2.97
C ILE A 148 10.55 -2.00 -2.66
N ALA A 149 11.52 -1.93 -1.74
CA ALA A 149 12.17 -0.66 -1.39
C ALA A 149 12.91 -0.04 -2.58
N GLU A 150 13.65 -0.85 -3.36
CA GLU A 150 14.33 -0.40 -4.59
C GLU A 150 13.33 0.13 -5.62
N GLN A 151 12.19 -0.56 -5.81
CA GLN A 151 11.15 -0.08 -6.73
C GLN A 151 10.50 1.22 -6.21
N ALA A 152 10.27 1.36 -4.91
CA ALA A 152 9.75 2.59 -4.34
C ALA A 152 10.72 3.77 -4.57
N ILE A 153 12.00 3.59 -4.27
CA ILE A 153 13.05 4.60 -4.50
C ILE A 153 13.14 4.98 -5.99
N SER A 154 13.20 3.98 -6.88
CA SER A 154 13.32 4.21 -8.33
C SER A 154 12.14 4.96 -8.93
N ASN A 155 10.98 4.89 -8.30
CA ASN A 155 9.75 5.56 -8.72
C ASN A 155 9.43 6.82 -7.87
N ASN A 156 10.36 7.29 -7.03
CA ASN A 156 10.22 8.47 -6.16
C ASN A 156 9.07 8.35 -5.15
N PHE A 157 8.77 7.16 -4.66
CA PHE A 157 7.79 6.95 -3.59
C PHE A 157 8.47 7.00 -2.22
N SER A 158 7.90 7.75 -1.29
CA SER A 158 8.16 7.54 0.14
C SER A 158 7.49 6.24 0.57
N PHE A 159 8.05 5.53 1.56
CA PHE A 159 7.50 4.24 1.95
C PHE A 159 7.70 3.89 3.42
N SER A 160 6.85 3.00 3.93
CA SER A 160 6.99 2.37 5.25
C SER A 160 6.78 0.86 5.14
N ALA A 161 7.68 0.08 5.73
CA ALA A 161 7.46 -1.35 5.89
C ALA A 161 6.45 -1.59 7.02
N TRP A 162 5.53 -2.53 6.81
CA TRP A 162 4.64 -2.99 7.85
C TRP A 162 5.38 -3.94 8.80
N CYS A 163 5.27 -3.66 10.08
CA CYS A 163 5.79 -4.51 11.14
C CYS A 163 4.75 -4.63 12.24
N ALA A 164 4.29 -5.85 12.52
CA ALA A 164 3.37 -6.16 13.62
C ALA A 164 4.11 -6.38 14.97
N GLY A 165 5.30 -5.81 15.12
CA GLY A 165 6.14 -6.04 16.30
C GLY A 165 6.71 -7.47 16.31
N ASN A 166 6.64 -8.13 17.47
CA ASN A 166 7.20 -9.49 17.64
C ASN A 166 6.39 -10.59 16.91
N LYS A 167 5.34 -10.23 16.18
CA LYS A 167 4.43 -11.19 15.52
C LYS A 167 4.65 -11.29 14.01
N SER A 168 5.55 -10.48 13.46
CA SER A 168 5.82 -10.49 12.00
C SER A 168 7.26 -10.88 11.68
#